data_617293c7ec2a692d5955d007762f8e60
#
_entry.id   617293c7ec2a692d5955d007762f8e60
#
_cell.length_a   1.000
_cell.length_b   1.000
_cell.length_c   1.000
_cell.angle_alpha   90.00
_cell.angle_beta   90.00
_cell.angle_gamma   90.00
#
_symmetry.space_group_name_H-M   'P 1'
#
loop_
_entity.id
_entity.type
_entity.pdbx_description
1 polymer ?
#
loop_
_entity_poly.entity_id
_entity_poly.type
_entity_poly.pdbx_seq_one_letter_code
_entity_poly.pdbx_strand_id
1 'polypeptide(L)'
;MSKIIWDKTGERLYETGCDHGVLYPMQTGGVYNKGVAWNGLTAVTESPSGAEASPIYADNIKYVNLVSNEEFGATVEAYMYPDEFAECDGSVEIMPGMYAGQQSRKTFGLAYRTILGNDTDLNDYGYKLHLVYGCLAAPSEKGYSTVNDSPEAATLSWEISTTPVSINKLVNGKKLKPTATLTFDSTKFSAEFMTQLEEILYGKDPTTDGGNGGVEPRLPLPDEIIKLFDKTQNTQG
;
A
#
# COMPACT_ATOMS: atom_id res chain seq x y z
N MET A 1 16.09 19.54 31.32
CA MET A 1 16.42 19.18 29.93
C MET A 1 17.23 17.90 29.97
N SER A 2 16.77 16.85 29.29
CA SER A 2 17.49 15.58 29.24
C SER A 2 18.54 15.63 28.13
N LYS A 3 19.74 15.09 28.40
CA LYS A 3 20.81 14.94 27.41
C LYS A 3 20.35 13.98 26.32
N ILE A 4 20.63 14.29 25.05
CA ILE A 4 20.41 13.37 23.94
C ILE A 4 21.36 12.18 24.10
N ILE A 5 20.83 10.98 23.99
CA ILE A 5 21.56 9.71 24.05
C ILE A 5 21.22 8.96 22.78
N TRP A 6 22.27 8.49 22.08
CA TRP A 6 22.16 7.70 20.86
C TRP A 6 22.34 6.22 21.13
N ASP A 7 21.88 5.38 20.23
CA ASP A 7 22.14 3.94 20.18
C ASP A 7 21.84 3.16 21.47
N LYS A 8 20.76 3.54 22.16
CA LYS A 8 20.30 2.76 23.31
C LYS A 8 19.85 1.37 22.86
N THR A 9 20.14 0.40 23.72
CA THR A 9 19.65 -0.98 23.52
C THR A 9 18.13 -1.00 23.43
N GLY A 10 17.58 -1.69 22.43
CA GLY A 10 16.16 -1.74 22.11
C GLY A 10 15.64 -0.58 21.24
N GLU A 11 16.44 0.48 21.04
CA GLU A 11 16.05 1.65 20.21
C GLU A 11 16.75 1.67 18.83
N ARG A 12 17.52 0.64 18.48
CA ARG A 12 18.18 0.50 17.16
C ARG A 12 17.22 -0.17 16.20
N LEU A 13 16.36 0.65 15.58
CA LEU A 13 15.29 0.18 14.71
C LEU A 13 15.76 0.02 13.27
N TYR A 14 15.24 -0.98 12.59
CA TYR A 14 15.39 -1.20 11.15
C TYR A 14 14.06 -1.67 10.54
N GLU A 15 13.93 -1.49 9.24
CA GLU A 15 12.78 -1.95 8.46
C GLU A 15 13.29 -2.88 7.35
N THR A 16 12.62 -4.00 7.14
CA THR A 16 13.03 -5.02 6.18
C THR A 16 11.86 -5.84 5.71
N GLY A 17 12.06 -6.61 4.63
CA GLY A 17 11.08 -7.55 4.10
C GLY A 17 9.86 -6.86 3.48
N CYS A 18 9.14 -7.63 2.69
CA CYS A 18 7.85 -7.26 2.11
C CYS A 18 6.99 -8.51 2.04
N ASP A 19 5.82 -8.50 2.68
CA ASP A 19 4.91 -9.62 2.71
C ASP A 19 3.44 -9.18 2.72
N HIS A 20 2.51 -10.13 2.82
CA HIS A 20 1.06 -9.89 2.93
C HIS A 20 0.52 -8.94 1.85
N GLY A 21 1.03 -9.08 0.61
CA GLY A 21 0.51 -8.34 -0.53
C GLY A 21 -0.96 -8.68 -0.80
N VAL A 22 -1.80 -7.66 -0.98
CA VAL A 22 -3.21 -7.83 -1.37
C VAL A 22 -3.55 -6.86 -2.47
N LEU A 23 -4.13 -7.40 -3.55
CA LEU A 23 -4.70 -6.64 -4.65
C LEU A 23 -6.18 -6.35 -4.37
N TYR A 24 -6.61 -5.11 -4.61
CA TYR A 24 -8.01 -4.70 -4.52
C TYR A 24 -8.45 -4.05 -5.84
N PRO A 25 -8.98 -4.79 -6.82
CA PRO A 25 -9.47 -4.21 -8.06
C PRO A 25 -10.59 -3.19 -7.77
N MET A 26 -10.45 -1.97 -8.31
CA MET A 26 -11.45 -0.93 -8.09
C MET A 26 -12.76 -1.28 -8.80
N GLN A 27 -13.87 -1.19 -8.08
CA GLN A 27 -15.22 -1.40 -8.61
C GLN A 27 -15.87 -0.08 -9.01
N THR A 28 -17.00 -0.18 -9.70
CA THR A 28 -17.82 0.98 -10.03
C THR A 28 -18.15 1.79 -8.78
N GLY A 29 -17.96 3.11 -8.84
CA GLY A 29 -18.16 4.00 -7.70
C GLY A 29 -16.90 4.27 -6.85
N GLY A 30 -15.72 3.77 -7.27
CA GLY A 30 -14.45 4.08 -6.61
C GLY A 30 -14.23 3.31 -5.31
N VAL A 31 -14.87 2.16 -5.15
CA VAL A 31 -14.72 1.27 -3.98
C VAL A 31 -13.81 0.09 -4.31
N TYR A 32 -13.14 -0.45 -3.30
CA TYR A 32 -12.14 -1.52 -3.41
C TYR A 32 -12.62 -2.77 -2.66
N ASN A 33 -13.59 -3.47 -3.24
CA ASN A 33 -14.12 -4.71 -2.69
C ASN A 33 -13.39 -5.92 -3.27
N LYS A 34 -13.51 -7.07 -2.60
CA LYS A 34 -12.94 -8.35 -3.01
C LYS A 34 -11.41 -8.31 -3.14
N GLY A 35 -10.73 -8.11 -2.01
CA GLY A 35 -9.29 -8.26 -1.92
C GLY A 35 -8.84 -9.67 -2.30
N VAL A 36 -7.74 -9.76 -3.05
CA VAL A 36 -7.13 -11.02 -3.48
C VAL A 36 -5.66 -11.03 -3.06
N ALA A 37 -5.22 -12.14 -2.46
CA ALA A 37 -3.84 -12.27 -2.03
C ALA A 37 -2.88 -12.22 -3.22
N TRP A 38 -1.86 -11.38 -3.14
CA TRP A 38 -0.78 -11.32 -4.12
C TRP A 38 0.36 -12.24 -3.68
N ASN A 39 0.31 -13.47 -4.10
CA ASN A 39 1.36 -14.45 -3.81
C ASN A 39 2.58 -14.21 -4.70
N GLY A 40 3.78 -14.43 -4.13
CA GLY A 40 5.04 -14.27 -4.86
C GLY A 40 5.53 -12.83 -4.99
N LEU A 41 4.99 -11.90 -4.22
CA LEU A 41 5.51 -10.54 -4.11
C LEU A 41 6.95 -10.57 -3.60
N THR A 42 7.87 -9.93 -4.32
CA THR A 42 9.31 -9.91 -3.98
C THR A 42 9.76 -8.56 -3.48
N ALA A 43 9.21 -7.48 -4.04
CA ALA A 43 9.54 -6.11 -3.61
C ALA A 43 8.43 -5.12 -3.94
N VAL A 44 8.32 -4.08 -3.13
CA VAL A 44 7.62 -2.83 -3.46
C VAL A 44 8.60 -1.70 -3.21
N THR A 45 8.97 -0.98 -4.27
CA THR A 45 9.88 0.16 -4.19
C THR A 45 9.09 1.44 -4.41
N GLU A 46 8.94 2.23 -3.35
CA GLU A 46 8.26 3.53 -3.42
C GLU A 46 9.16 4.55 -4.14
N SER A 47 8.62 5.25 -5.11
CA SER A 47 9.32 6.24 -5.94
C SER A 47 8.47 7.51 -6.11
N PRO A 48 8.28 8.29 -5.03
CA PRO A 48 7.55 9.55 -5.12
C PRO A 48 8.27 10.53 -6.05
N SER A 49 7.50 11.34 -6.76
CA SER A 49 8.00 12.37 -7.68
C SER A 49 7.31 13.72 -7.43
N GLY A 50 7.80 14.79 -8.01
CA GLY A 50 7.29 16.13 -7.77
C GLY A 50 7.82 16.76 -6.47
N ALA A 51 7.10 17.73 -5.94
CA ALA A 51 7.48 18.53 -4.76
C ALA A 51 8.86 19.23 -4.86
N GLU A 52 9.44 19.30 -6.05
CA GLU A 52 10.72 20.00 -6.26
C GLU A 52 10.52 21.51 -6.19
N ALA A 53 11.47 22.16 -5.51
CA ALA A 53 11.46 23.60 -5.35
C ALA A 53 12.02 24.28 -6.61
N SER A 54 11.17 25.00 -7.34
CA SER A 54 11.58 25.84 -8.48
C SER A 54 11.79 27.28 -8.01
N PRO A 55 13.03 27.79 -7.97
CA PRO A 55 13.28 29.14 -7.51
C PRO A 55 12.90 30.21 -8.56
N ILE A 56 12.22 31.24 -8.11
CA ILE A 56 11.98 32.46 -8.90
C ILE A 56 12.88 33.54 -8.37
N TYR A 57 13.48 34.29 -9.29
CA TYR A 57 14.39 35.41 -9.00
C TYR A 57 13.74 36.75 -9.37
N ALA A 58 13.89 37.74 -8.51
CA ALA A 58 13.55 39.13 -8.75
C ALA A 58 14.59 40.02 -8.06
N ASP A 59 14.85 41.20 -8.59
CA ASP A 59 15.83 42.19 -8.06
C ASP A 59 17.22 41.57 -7.80
N ASN A 60 17.64 40.62 -8.64
CA ASN A 60 18.91 39.87 -8.54
C ASN A 60 19.06 38.99 -7.28
N ILE A 61 17.96 38.72 -6.59
CA ILE A 61 17.90 37.78 -5.44
C ILE A 61 16.88 36.68 -5.67
N LYS A 62 17.03 35.57 -4.93
CA LYS A 62 16.03 34.52 -4.89
C LYS A 62 14.78 35.02 -4.15
N TYR A 63 13.71 35.28 -4.90
CA TYR A 63 12.50 35.90 -4.40
C TYR A 63 11.58 34.88 -3.69
N VAL A 64 11.34 33.72 -4.31
CA VAL A 64 10.49 32.66 -3.77
C VAL A 64 10.83 31.30 -4.40
N ASN A 65 10.52 30.21 -3.69
CA ASN A 65 10.45 28.86 -4.25
C ASN A 65 9.00 28.51 -4.52
N LEU A 66 8.68 28.13 -5.75
CA LEU A 66 7.45 27.41 -6.06
C LEU A 66 7.68 25.92 -5.87
N VAL A 67 6.73 25.23 -5.26
CA VAL A 67 6.79 23.78 -5.03
C VAL A 67 5.56 23.16 -5.69
N SER A 68 5.76 22.18 -6.56
CA SER A 68 4.70 21.39 -7.18
C SER A 68 4.06 20.45 -6.15
N ASN A 69 2.95 19.81 -6.51
CA ASN A 69 2.41 18.72 -5.70
C ASN A 69 3.30 17.49 -5.84
N GLU A 70 3.42 16.74 -4.77
CA GLU A 70 4.02 15.42 -4.78
C GLU A 70 3.03 14.41 -5.38
N GLU A 71 3.54 13.51 -6.19
CA GLU A 71 2.82 12.37 -6.75
C GLU A 71 3.50 11.09 -6.23
N PHE A 72 2.71 10.20 -5.69
CA PHE A 72 3.19 8.90 -5.25
C PHE A 72 3.27 7.95 -6.44
N GLY A 73 4.42 7.32 -6.61
CA GLY A 73 4.67 6.23 -7.54
C GLY A 73 5.33 5.07 -6.82
N ALA A 74 5.26 3.88 -7.38
CA ALA A 74 5.96 2.72 -6.87
C ALA A 74 6.25 1.72 -8.00
N THR A 75 7.24 0.87 -7.78
CA THR A 75 7.49 -0.32 -8.60
C THR A 75 7.17 -1.55 -7.77
N VAL A 76 6.30 -2.41 -8.28
CA VAL A 76 5.96 -3.70 -7.67
C VAL A 76 6.66 -4.81 -8.43
N GLU A 77 7.37 -5.68 -7.73
CA GLU A 77 8.04 -6.84 -8.30
C GLU A 77 7.49 -8.13 -7.69
N ALA A 78 7.29 -9.14 -8.53
CA ALA A 78 6.76 -10.42 -8.10
C ALA A 78 7.19 -11.56 -9.06
N TYR A 79 7.20 -12.79 -8.56
CA TYR A 79 7.35 -13.98 -9.40
C TYR A 79 6.07 -14.35 -10.15
N MET A 80 4.90 -13.97 -9.58
CA MET A 80 3.58 -14.23 -10.16
C MET A 80 2.58 -13.15 -9.70
N TYR A 81 1.44 -13.09 -10.36
CA TYR A 81 0.34 -12.19 -10.00
C TYR A 81 -0.99 -12.97 -10.00
N PRO A 82 -1.99 -12.52 -9.22
CA PRO A 82 -3.32 -13.13 -9.20
C PRO A 82 -4.06 -12.87 -10.51
N ASP A 83 -4.95 -13.78 -10.90
CA ASP A 83 -5.70 -13.69 -12.18
C ASP A 83 -6.48 -12.37 -12.29
N GLU A 84 -6.99 -11.84 -11.18
CA GLU A 84 -7.70 -10.56 -11.12
C GLU A 84 -6.82 -9.35 -11.50
N PHE A 85 -5.50 -9.49 -11.44
CA PHE A 85 -4.58 -8.45 -11.87
C PHE A 85 -4.49 -8.34 -13.39
N ALA A 86 -4.89 -9.35 -14.16
CA ALA A 86 -4.86 -9.31 -15.62
C ALA A 86 -5.59 -8.07 -16.18
N GLU A 87 -6.77 -7.72 -15.65
CA GLU A 87 -7.48 -6.50 -16.04
C GLU A 87 -6.71 -5.22 -15.70
N CYS A 88 -5.94 -5.22 -14.59
CA CYS A 88 -5.11 -4.10 -14.19
C CYS A 88 -3.85 -3.99 -15.07
N ASP A 89 -3.34 -5.09 -15.56
CA ASP A 89 -2.20 -5.17 -16.49
C ASP A 89 -2.59 -4.98 -17.97
N GLY A 90 -3.87 -4.70 -18.26
CA GLY A 90 -4.37 -4.47 -19.62
C GLY A 90 -4.58 -5.73 -20.43
N SER A 91 -4.96 -6.82 -19.77
CA SER A 91 -5.37 -8.08 -20.39
C SER A 91 -6.80 -8.41 -19.97
N VAL A 92 -7.59 -8.97 -20.88
CA VAL A 92 -8.96 -9.42 -20.61
C VAL A 92 -9.09 -10.89 -21.01
N GLU A 93 -9.66 -11.68 -20.10
CA GLU A 93 -9.96 -13.07 -20.37
C GLU A 93 -11.18 -13.17 -21.30
N ILE A 94 -10.99 -13.79 -22.48
CA ILE A 94 -12.06 -14.01 -23.46
C ILE A 94 -12.75 -15.35 -23.21
N MET A 95 -11.99 -16.35 -22.88
CA MET A 95 -12.41 -17.71 -22.51
C MET A 95 -11.46 -18.22 -21.43
N PRO A 96 -11.86 -19.20 -20.59
CA PRO A 96 -11.00 -19.73 -19.55
C PRO A 96 -9.59 -20.08 -20.06
N GLY A 97 -8.58 -19.34 -19.55
CA GLY A 97 -7.18 -19.48 -19.94
C GLY A 97 -6.74 -18.76 -21.23
N MET A 98 -7.64 -18.02 -21.91
CA MET A 98 -7.32 -17.24 -23.12
C MET A 98 -7.43 -15.74 -22.85
N TYR A 99 -6.32 -15.03 -22.89
CA TYR A 99 -6.23 -13.60 -22.59
C TYR A 99 -5.93 -12.77 -23.83
N ALA A 100 -6.67 -11.68 -24.03
CA ALA A 100 -6.36 -10.64 -25.00
C ALA A 100 -5.63 -9.49 -24.31
N GLY A 101 -4.42 -9.18 -24.76
CA GLY A 101 -3.64 -8.03 -24.31
C GLY A 101 -4.10 -6.71 -24.96
N GLN A 102 -3.43 -5.60 -24.58
CA GLN A 102 -3.65 -4.25 -25.12
C GLN A 102 -5.06 -3.71 -24.88
N GLN A 103 -5.67 -4.11 -23.78
CA GLN A 103 -6.99 -3.63 -23.33
C GLN A 103 -6.86 -2.46 -22.35
N SER A 104 -7.99 -1.80 -22.07
CA SER A 104 -8.04 -0.73 -21.05
C SER A 104 -7.65 -1.28 -19.70
N ARG A 105 -6.77 -0.56 -19.00
CA ARG A 105 -6.27 -0.94 -17.68
C ARG A 105 -7.24 -0.50 -16.60
N LYS A 106 -7.45 -1.36 -15.62
CA LYS A 106 -8.31 -1.10 -14.47
C LYS A 106 -7.48 -0.55 -13.31
N THR A 107 -8.00 0.46 -12.66
CA THR A 107 -7.40 0.98 -11.42
C THR A 107 -7.59 -0.01 -10.28
N PHE A 108 -6.65 -0.05 -9.36
CA PHE A 108 -6.68 -0.95 -8.20
C PHE A 108 -6.12 -0.26 -6.94
N GLY A 109 -6.33 -0.86 -5.79
CA GLY A 109 -5.64 -0.58 -4.55
C GLY A 109 -4.67 -1.69 -4.22
N LEU A 110 -3.64 -1.38 -3.48
CA LEU A 110 -2.63 -2.34 -3.02
C LEU A 110 -2.45 -2.20 -1.51
N ALA A 111 -2.37 -3.31 -0.80
CA ALA A 111 -1.84 -3.35 0.55
C ALA A 111 -0.63 -4.28 0.60
N TYR A 112 0.35 -3.93 1.41
CA TYR A 112 1.50 -4.78 1.72
C TYR A 112 2.03 -4.43 3.11
N ARG A 113 2.86 -5.31 3.66
CA ARG A 113 3.43 -5.16 4.98
C ARG A 113 4.94 -5.22 4.92
N THR A 114 5.61 -4.37 5.71
CA THR A 114 7.05 -4.43 5.98
C THR A 114 7.29 -4.78 7.45
N ILE A 115 8.37 -5.45 7.74
CA ILE A 115 8.74 -5.90 9.10
C ILE A 115 9.57 -4.80 9.76
N LEU A 116 9.20 -4.43 10.98
CA LEU A 116 10.01 -3.61 11.86
C LEU A 116 10.79 -4.49 12.82
N GLY A 117 12.08 -4.28 12.90
CA GLY A 117 12.95 -4.98 13.84
C GLY A 117 13.74 -4.03 14.71
N ASN A 118 14.27 -4.56 15.80
CA ASN A 118 15.23 -3.88 16.64
C ASN A 118 16.39 -4.82 17.03
N ASP A 119 17.34 -4.32 17.81
CA ASP A 119 18.51 -5.06 18.26
C ASP A 119 18.24 -6.04 19.41
N THR A 120 17.03 -6.09 19.99
CA THR A 120 16.63 -7.00 21.05
C THR A 120 15.63 -8.04 20.61
N ASP A 121 14.56 -7.62 19.95
CA ASP A 121 13.43 -8.48 19.56
C ASP A 121 13.56 -8.96 18.11
N LEU A 122 14.59 -8.50 17.40
CA LEU A 122 14.82 -8.79 15.99
C LEU A 122 13.56 -8.47 15.14
N ASN A 123 13.11 -9.40 14.30
CA ASN A 123 11.96 -9.23 13.43
C ASN A 123 10.59 -9.36 14.14
N ASP A 124 10.58 -9.69 15.42
CA ASP A 124 9.35 -9.83 16.22
C ASP A 124 8.92 -8.50 16.89
N TYR A 125 9.68 -7.42 16.68
CA TYR A 125 9.38 -6.11 17.27
C TYR A 125 8.05 -5.51 16.78
N GLY A 126 7.76 -5.61 15.48
CA GLY A 126 6.52 -5.08 14.90
C GLY A 126 6.51 -5.11 13.37
N TYR A 127 5.57 -4.40 12.80
CA TYR A 127 5.44 -4.27 11.34
C TYR A 127 4.80 -2.93 10.97
N LYS A 128 4.99 -2.53 9.72
CA LYS A 128 4.21 -1.46 9.11
C LYS A 128 3.29 -2.04 8.05
N LEU A 129 2.06 -1.56 8.04
CA LEU A 129 1.07 -1.85 7.04
C LEU A 129 0.93 -0.65 6.11
N HIS A 130 1.12 -0.87 4.82
CA HIS A 130 1.05 0.14 3.78
C HIS A 130 -0.21 -0.06 2.94
N LEU A 131 -1.00 0.98 2.77
CA LEU A 131 -2.19 0.99 1.92
C LEU A 131 -1.97 2.00 0.80
N VAL A 132 -2.14 1.58 -0.45
CA VAL A 132 -1.97 2.42 -1.64
C VAL A 132 -3.25 2.45 -2.44
N TYR A 133 -3.72 3.65 -2.76
CA TYR A 133 -4.98 3.91 -3.44
C TYR A 133 -4.77 4.39 -4.87
N GLY A 134 -5.76 4.12 -5.73
CA GLY A 134 -5.79 4.68 -7.07
C GLY A 134 -4.64 4.25 -7.97
N CYS A 135 -4.10 3.06 -7.75
CA CYS A 135 -2.99 2.52 -8.52
C CYS A 135 -3.38 2.24 -9.96
N LEU A 136 -2.54 2.64 -10.89
CA LEU A 136 -2.62 2.31 -12.31
C LEU A 136 -1.27 1.76 -12.76
N ALA A 137 -1.23 0.51 -13.18
CA ALA A 137 0.00 -0.12 -13.65
C ALA A 137 0.35 0.37 -15.07
N ALA A 138 1.60 0.78 -15.28
CA ALA A 138 2.13 1.06 -16.62
C ALA A 138 2.41 -0.24 -17.38
N PRO A 139 2.46 -0.20 -18.74
CA PRO A 139 2.98 -1.31 -19.52
C PRO A 139 4.43 -1.62 -19.11
N SER A 140 4.71 -2.89 -18.82
CA SER A 140 6.04 -3.33 -18.40
C SER A 140 6.60 -4.42 -19.29
N GLU A 141 7.93 -4.52 -19.31
CA GLU A 141 8.64 -5.59 -19.98
C GLU A 141 8.46 -6.90 -19.20
N LYS A 142 8.26 -8.00 -19.93
CA LYS A 142 8.22 -9.37 -19.39
C LYS A 142 9.24 -10.21 -20.12
N GLY A 143 10.34 -10.55 -19.44
CA GLY A 143 11.42 -11.37 -19.99
C GLY A 143 11.18 -12.86 -19.74
N TYR A 144 11.32 -13.66 -20.77
CA TYR A 144 11.27 -15.13 -20.65
C TYR A 144 12.58 -15.71 -21.16
N SER A 145 13.25 -16.52 -20.36
CA SER A 145 14.51 -17.15 -20.67
C SER A 145 14.40 -18.68 -20.62
N THR A 146 15.30 -19.34 -21.34
CA THR A 146 15.39 -20.81 -21.32
C THR A 146 15.91 -21.30 -19.99
N VAL A 147 15.33 -22.38 -19.47
CA VAL A 147 15.81 -23.07 -18.27
C VAL A 147 17.17 -23.71 -18.57
N ASN A 148 18.14 -23.48 -17.70
CA ASN A 148 19.49 -24.06 -17.70
C ASN A 148 19.76 -24.85 -16.41
N ASP A 149 21.01 -25.20 -16.16
CA ASP A 149 21.46 -25.97 -14.97
C ASP A 149 21.29 -25.16 -13.63
N SER A 150 21.07 -23.85 -13.74
CA SER A 150 20.77 -22.95 -12.60
C SER A 150 19.45 -22.25 -12.87
N PRO A 151 18.31 -22.92 -12.67
CA PRO A 151 17.01 -22.36 -13.00
C PRO A 151 16.68 -21.17 -12.08
N GLU A 152 16.33 -20.05 -12.69
CA GLU A 152 15.86 -18.85 -12.01
C GLU A 152 14.41 -18.57 -12.38
N ALA A 153 13.60 -18.15 -11.41
CA ALA A 153 12.24 -17.69 -11.69
C ALA A 153 12.28 -16.32 -12.38
N ALA A 154 11.44 -16.14 -13.41
CA ALA A 154 11.28 -14.84 -14.03
C ALA A 154 10.69 -13.86 -13.03
N THR A 155 11.33 -12.72 -12.81
CA THR A 155 10.79 -11.63 -12.01
C THR A 155 9.99 -10.70 -12.92
N LEU A 156 8.73 -10.48 -12.55
CA LEU A 156 7.83 -9.54 -13.21
C LEU A 156 7.88 -8.22 -12.44
N SER A 157 7.82 -7.09 -13.15
CA SER A 157 7.91 -5.76 -12.57
C SER A 157 6.85 -4.84 -13.19
N TRP A 158 6.18 -4.03 -12.39
CA TRP A 158 5.21 -3.05 -12.84
C TRP A 158 5.46 -1.71 -12.17
N GLU A 159 5.65 -0.68 -12.97
CA GLU A 159 5.62 0.70 -12.50
C GLU A 159 4.16 1.12 -12.26
N ILE A 160 3.91 1.74 -11.11
CA ILE A 160 2.59 2.16 -10.67
C ILE A 160 2.58 3.68 -10.50
N SER A 161 1.64 4.33 -11.18
CA SER A 161 1.21 5.70 -10.87
C SER A 161 -0.05 5.68 -10.02
N THR A 162 -0.32 6.76 -9.29
CA THR A 162 -1.48 6.80 -8.38
C THR A 162 -2.36 8.02 -8.57
N THR A 163 -3.64 7.85 -8.23
CA THR A 163 -4.58 8.97 -8.10
C THR A 163 -4.99 9.10 -6.64
N PRO A 164 -4.67 10.24 -5.99
CA PRO A 164 -4.95 10.44 -4.57
C PRO A 164 -6.44 10.43 -4.24
N VAL A 165 -6.80 9.89 -3.07
CA VAL A 165 -8.16 9.91 -2.51
C VAL A 165 -8.30 10.98 -1.43
N SER A 166 -9.50 11.50 -1.24
CA SER A 166 -9.78 12.58 -0.29
C SER A 166 -9.70 12.12 1.16
N ILE A 167 -9.21 13.02 2.03
CA ILE A 167 -9.27 12.90 3.49
C ILE A 167 -10.01 14.11 4.02
N ASN A 168 -11.07 13.90 4.81
CA ASN A 168 -11.89 14.99 5.36
C ASN A 168 -11.53 15.39 6.80
N LYS A 169 -10.53 14.72 7.41
CA LYS A 169 -10.07 15.06 8.77
C LYS A 169 -9.30 16.38 8.78
N LEU A 170 -9.57 17.18 9.81
CA LEU A 170 -8.80 18.39 10.10
C LEU A 170 -7.68 18.03 11.09
N VAL A 171 -6.46 18.46 10.79
CA VAL A 171 -5.32 18.37 11.71
C VAL A 171 -4.86 19.78 12.02
N ASN A 172 -4.83 20.16 13.30
CA ASN A 172 -4.52 21.52 13.74
C ASN A 172 -5.35 22.61 13.04
N GLY A 173 -6.64 22.32 12.77
CA GLY A 173 -7.57 23.23 12.10
C GLY A 173 -7.36 23.35 10.58
N LYS A 174 -6.44 22.61 9.99
CA LYS A 174 -6.18 22.60 8.54
C LYS A 174 -6.69 21.32 7.90
N LYS A 175 -7.36 21.45 6.76
CA LYS A 175 -7.75 20.30 5.93
C LYS A 175 -6.50 19.65 5.34
N LEU A 176 -6.44 18.32 5.43
CA LEU A 176 -5.39 17.54 4.78
C LEU A 176 -5.56 17.55 3.25
N LYS A 177 -4.45 17.44 2.54
CA LYS A 177 -4.47 17.18 1.09
C LYS A 177 -4.94 15.75 0.84
N PRO A 178 -5.50 15.45 -0.35
CA PRO A 178 -5.70 14.08 -0.79
C PRO A 178 -4.41 13.29 -0.71
N THR A 179 -4.50 12.00 -0.40
CA THR A 179 -3.35 11.10 -0.32
C THR A 179 -3.55 9.85 -1.17
N ALA A 180 -2.46 9.34 -1.71
CA ALA A 180 -2.45 8.04 -2.37
C ALA A 180 -2.00 6.92 -1.43
N THR A 181 -1.42 7.25 -0.27
CA THR A 181 -0.87 6.25 0.64
C THR A 181 -1.23 6.52 2.09
N LEU A 182 -1.41 5.45 2.86
CA LEU A 182 -1.49 5.47 4.32
C LEU A 182 -0.56 4.39 4.86
N THR A 183 0.20 4.73 5.90
CA THR A 183 1.09 3.79 6.59
C THR A 183 0.72 3.70 8.05
N PHE A 184 0.63 2.47 8.57
CA PHE A 184 0.29 2.17 9.96
C PHE A 184 1.45 1.44 10.62
N ASP A 185 1.96 2.01 11.69
CA ASP A 185 3.02 1.42 12.51
C ASP A 185 2.38 0.65 13.67
N SER A 186 2.45 -0.69 13.64
CA SER A 186 1.80 -1.56 14.63
C SER A 186 2.25 -1.28 16.06
N THR A 187 3.44 -0.73 16.26
CA THR A 187 3.98 -0.43 17.58
C THR A 187 3.35 0.84 18.21
N LYS A 188 2.62 1.64 17.42
CA LYS A 188 2.00 2.91 17.83
C LYS A 188 0.50 2.86 17.94
N PHE A 189 -0.12 1.80 17.45
CA PHE A 189 -1.56 1.57 17.54
C PHE A 189 -1.87 0.48 18.56
N SER A 190 -3.11 0.48 19.07
CA SER A 190 -3.57 -0.63 19.91
C SER A 190 -3.71 -1.92 19.09
N ALA A 191 -3.43 -3.07 19.70
CA ALA A 191 -3.60 -4.36 19.06
C ALA A 191 -5.04 -4.58 18.54
N GLU A 192 -6.03 -4.07 19.30
CA GLU A 192 -7.45 -4.15 18.91
C GLU A 192 -7.73 -3.41 17.60
N PHE A 193 -7.22 -2.17 17.45
CA PHE A 193 -7.38 -1.41 16.22
C PHE A 193 -6.69 -2.11 15.03
N MET A 194 -5.46 -2.58 15.21
CA MET A 194 -4.73 -3.29 14.16
C MET A 194 -5.47 -4.56 13.74
N THR A 195 -5.97 -5.35 14.69
CA THR A 195 -6.77 -6.55 14.39
C THR A 195 -8.04 -6.21 13.61
N GLN A 196 -8.79 -5.18 14.01
CA GLN A 196 -10.01 -4.77 13.30
C GLN A 196 -9.69 -4.26 11.87
N LEU A 197 -8.59 -3.53 11.69
CA LEU A 197 -8.14 -3.08 10.37
C LEU A 197 -7.75 -4.26 9.48
N GLU A 198 -7.00 -5.20 10.02
CA GLU A 198 -6.59 -6.41 9.31
C GLU A 198 -7.78 -7.33 8.97
N GLU A 199 -8.78 -7.46 9.84
CA GLU A 199 -10.02 -8.19 9.53
C GLU A 199 -10.77 -7.55 8.35
N ILE A 200 -10.72 -6.23 8.18
CA ILE A 200 -11.31 -5.56 7.02
C ILE A 200 -10.46 -5.79 5.76
N LEU A 201 -9.14 -5.74 5.88
CA LEU A 201 -8.23 -5.86 4.74
C LEU A 201 -8.12 -7.30 4.23
N TYR A 202 -7.98 -8.26 5.13
CA TYR A 202 -7.71 -9.66 4.79
C TYR A 202 -8.95 -10.53 4.81
N GLY A 203 -10.05 -10.00 5.37
CA GLY A 203 -11.28 -10.77 5.58
C GLY A 203 -11.27 -11.55 6.90
N LYS A 204 -12.42 -12.07 7.23
CA LYS A 204 -12.64 -12.93 8.39
C LYS A 204 -13.65 -13.99 8.07
N ASP A 205 -13.34 -15.24 8.40
CA ASP A 205 -14.28 -16.34 8.24
C ASP A 205 -15.50 -16.19 9.16
N PRO A 206 -16.69 -16.61 8.71
CA PRO A 206 -17.86 -16.62 9.58
C PRO A 206 -17.66 -17.55 10.77
N THR A 207 -18.05 -17.10 11.96
CA THR A 207 -17.86 -17.83 13.22
C THR A 207 -18.95 -18.89 13.47
N THR A 208 -20.00 -18.98 12.65
CA THR A 208 -21.13 -19.88 12.78
C THR A 208 -21.52 -20.52 11.46
N ASP A 209 -22.01 -21.77 11.50
CA ASP A 209 -22.66 -22.48 10.40
C ASP A 209 -23.91 -21.74 9.91
N GLY A 210 -23.79 -20.75 9.12
CA GLY A 210 -24.87 -19.88 8.65
C GLY A 210 -24.40 -18.56 8.09
N GLY A 211 -23.06 -18.35 8.04
CA GLY A 211 -22.44 -17.18 7.38
C GLY A 211 -22.54 -15.88 8.17
N ASN A 212 -22.99 -15.87 9.41
CA ASN A 212 -23.04 -14.67 10.24
C ASN A 212 -21.66 -14.36 10.84
N GLY A 213 -21.22 -13.08 10.69
CA GLY A 213 -19.98 -12.58 11.29
C GLY A 213 -18.75 -12.65 10.38
N GLY A 214 -18.87 -13.13 9.14
CA GLY A 214 -17.81 -13.06 8.14
C GLY A 214 -17.60 -11.63 7.62
N VAL A 215 -16.37 -11.30 7.24
CA VAL A 215 -15.99 -10.02 6.62
C VAL A 215 -15.30 -10.31 5.29
N GLU A 216 -15.85 -9.79 4.20
CA GLU A 216 -15.19 -9.86 2.90
C GLU A 216 -13.97 -8.92 2.88
N PRO A 217 -12.81 -9.37 2.34
CA PRO A 217 -11.61 -8.54 2.27
C PRO A 217 -11.84 -7.34 1.36
N ARG A 218 -11.52 -6.15 1.85
CA ARG A 218 -11.66 -4.89 1.11
C ARG A 218 -10.67 -3.85 1.59
N LEU A 219 -10.34 -2.88 0.73
CA LEU A 219 -9.52 -1.74 1.11
C LEU A 219 -10.44 -0.58 1.54
N PRO A 220 -10.51 -0.24 2.84
CA PRO A 220 -11.32 0.86 3.34
C PRO A 220 -10.71 2.21 2.93
N LEU A 221 -11.56 3.22 2.67
CA LEU A 221 -11.11 4.57 2.38
C LEU A 221 -10.59 5.27 3.66
N PRO A 222 -9.75 6.31 3.53
CA PRO A 222 -9.12 6.96 4.69
C PRO A 222 -10.10 7.44 5.77
N ASP A 223 -11.23 8.05 5.37
CA ASP A 223 -12.23 8.53 6.32
C ASP A 223 -12.95 7.41 7.09
N GLU A 224 -13.03 6.21 6.51
CA GLU A 224 -13.58 5.04 7.17
C GLU A 224 -12.62 4.51 8.23
N ILE A 225 -11.33 4.45 7.93
CA ILE A 225 -10.29 4.04 8.87
C ILE A 225 -10.21 5.01 10.05
N ILE A 226 -10.33 6.31 9.79
CA ILE A 226 -10.36 7.33 10.84
C ILE A 226 -11.56 7.11 11.79
N LYS A 227 -12.75 6.82 11.24
CA LYS A 227 -13.94 6.51 12.05
C LYS A 227 -13.78 5.23 12.86
N LEU A 228 -13.13 4.20 12.28
CA LEU A 228 -12.81 2.97 12.99
C LEU A 228 -11.90 3.26 14.19
N PHE A 229 -10.84 4.04 13.99
CA PHE A 229 -9.93 4.45 15.05
C PHE A 229 -10.63 5.24 16.16
N ASP A 230 -11.43 6.25 15.79
CA ASP A 230 -12.16 7.08 16.77
C ASP A 230 -13.15 6.22 17.59
N LYS A 231 -13.77 5.19 16.99
CA LYS A 231 -14.64 4.24 17.68
C LYS A 231 -13.88 3.36 18.66
N THR A 232 -12.72 2.82 18.26
CA THR A 232 -11.89 1.96 19.11
C THR A 232 -11.39 2.72 20.35
N GLN A 233 -11.01 3.99 20.20
CA GLN A 233 -10.58 4.82 21.33
C GLN A 233 -11.72 5.10 22.33
N ASN A 234 -12.96 5.33 21.85
CA ASN A 234 -14.12 5.58 22.69
C ASN A 234 -14.62 4.34 23.47
N THR A 235 -14.20 3.14 23.08
CA THR A 235 -14.58 1.88 23.78
C THR A 235 -13.65 1.57 24.94
N GLN A 236 -12.47 2.21 25.01
CA GLN A 236 -11.47 2.02 26.07
C GLN A 236 -11.54 3.07 27.19
N GLY A 237 -12.45 4.04 27.14
CA GLY A 237 -12.74 5.06 28.16
C GLY A 237 -14.05 4.78 28.87
#